data_00f5f108e9356a60b1881f5d0dcad351
#
_entry.id   00f5f108e9356a60b1881f5d0dcad351
#
_cell.length_a   1.000
_cell.length_b   1.000
_cell.length_c   1.000
_cell.angle_alpha   90.00
_cell.angle_beta   90.00
_cell.angle_gamma   90.00
#
_symmetry.space_group_name_H-M   'P 1'
#
loop_
_entity.id
_entity.type
_entity.pdbx_description
1 polymer ?
#
loop_
_entity_poly.entity_id
_entity_poly.type
_entity_poly.pdbx_seq_one_letter_code
_entity_poly.pdbx_strand_id
1 'polypeptide(L)'
;AETFGYRVFYAGHSMGGAVGVMTAAIDSRIKFLVSLAGMVDTKGFYEREFGQEKTGSGCMWEDPSCPLSETFKEDMYQIGSTSSCAESVRVPWLLVHGTADDVVPLEDSKMIFSLANEPKHLVEIPDADHLFSGNALGMVVETVLDWIGDCLQGPEPETDS
;
A
#
# COMPACT_ATOMS: atom_id res chain seq x y z
N ALA A 1 -20.28 -4.85 29.63
CA ALA A 1 -19.00 -4.24 29.33
C ALA A 1 -19.16 -3.50 28.01
N GLU A 2 -19.12 -2.16 28.04
CA GLU A 2 -19.09 -1.36 26.81
C GLU A 2 -17.80 -1.68 26.10
N THR A 3 -17.87 -2.39 24.98
CA THR A 3 -16.77 -2.51 24.04
C THR A 3 -16.62 -1.15 23.37
N PHE A 4 -15.63 -0.36 23.78
CA PHE A 4 -15.20 0.79 23.02
C PHE A 4 -14.74 0.28 21.65
N GLY A 5 -15.56 0.50 20.62
CA GLY A 5 -15.24 0.13 19.26
C GLY A 5 -14.13 1.04 18.72
N TYR A 6 -12.88 0.60 18.82
CA TYR A 6 -11.79 1.29 18.15
C TYR A 6 -11.93 1.10 16.64
N ARG A 7 -11.88 2.20 15.88
CA ARG A 7 -11.71 2.15 14.42
C ARG A 7 -10.23 2.11 14.11
N VAL A 8 -9.78 1.06 13.44
CA VAL A 8 -8.38 0.91 13.05
C VAL A 8 -8.21 1.45 11.63
N PHE A 9 -7.38 2.47 11.49
CA PHE A 9 -6.83 2.92 10.22
C PHE A 9 -5.52 2.18 9.98
N TYR A 10 -5.40 1.57 8.82
CA TYR A 10 -4.11 1.03 8.38
C TYR A 10 -3.55 1.97 7.31
N ALA A 11 -2.32 2.43 7.49
CA ALA A 11 -1.58 3.16 6.47
C ALA A 11 -0.26 2.45 6.20
N GLY A 12 0.05 2.18 4.94
CA GLY A 12 1.27 1.50 4.54
C GLY A 12 1.91 2.15 3.32
N HIS A 13 3.24 2.32 3.38
CA HIS A 13 4.05 2.81 2.28
C HIS A 13 4.76 1.65 1.57
N SER A 14 4.85 1.69 0.24
CA SER A 14 5.59 0.72 -0.56
C SER A 14 5.14 -0.72 -0.27
N MET A 15 6.03 -1.58 0.22
CA MET A 15 5.68 -2.94 0.68
C MET A 15 4.63 -2.94 1.80
N GLY A 16 4.62 -1.92 2.68
CA GLY A 16 3.56 -1.74 3.67
C GLY A 16 2.18 -1.55 3.04
N GLY A 17 2.09 -0.96 1.85
CA GLY A 17 0.86 -0.90 1.06
C GLY A 17 0.37 -2.29 0.64
N ALA A 18 1.26 -3.15 0.13
CA ALA A 18 0.95 -4.54 -0.20
C ALA A 18 0.41 -5.32 1.02
N VAL A 19 1.11 -5.22 2.15
CA VAL A 19 0.68 -5.85 3.43
C VAL A 19 -0.69 -5.33 3.84
N GLY A 20 -0.95 -4.02 3.69
CA GLY A 20 -2.22 -3.39 4.01
C GLY A 20 -3.39 -3.96 3.22
N VAL A 21 -3.23 -4.10 1.91
CA VAL A 21 -4.26 -4.68 1.02
C VAL A 21 -4.56 -6.12 1.41
N MET A 22 -3.53 -6.95 1.56
CA MET A 22 -3.69 -8.35 1.93
C MET A 22 -4.36 -8.51 3.31
N THR A 23 -3.99 -7.65 4.27
CA THR A 23 -4.55 -7.72 5.62
C THR A 23 -5.99 -7.20 5.65
N ALA A 24 -6.29 -6.08 4.98
CA ALA A 24 -7.64 -5.51 4.93
C ALA A 24 -8.65 -6.44 4.23
N ALA A 25 -8.17 -7.30 3.33
CA ALA A 25 -9.01 -8.29 2.67
C ALA A 25 -9.53 -9.40 3.60
N ILE A 26 -8.86 -9.63 4.74
CA ILE A 26 -9.17 -10.77 5.65
C ILE A 26 -9.39 -10.36 7.11
N ASP A 27 -9.00 -9.16 7.51
CA ASP A 27 -9.10 -8.69 8.91
C ASP A 27 -10.14 -7.56 9.04
N SER A 28 -11.31 -7.91 9.53
CA SER A 28 -12.44 -6.99 9.72
C SER A 28 -12.20 -5.90 10.77
N ARG A 29 -11.12 -5.96 11.54
CA ARG A 29 -10.73 -4.90 12.49
C ARG A 29 -10.24 -3.65 11.77
N ILE A 30 -9.66 -3.79 10.58
CA ILE A 30 -9.30 -2.65 9.74
C ILE A 30 -10.59 -2.06 9.18
N LYS A 31 -10.80 -0.78 9.43
CA LYS A 31 -11.99 -0.05 8.98
C LYS A 31 -11.69 0.96 7.87
N PHE A 32 -10.43 1.32 7.68
CA PHE A 32 -9.97 2.26 6.67
C PHE A 32 -8.57 1.87 6.22
N LEU A 33 -8.33 1.93 4.91
CA LEU A 33 -7.05 1.57 4.31
C LEU A 33 -6.44 2.78 3.59
N VAL A 34 -5.16 3.03 3.82
CA VAL A 34 -4.36 4.01 3.09
C VAL A 34 -3.14 3.32 2.50
N SER A 35 -2.98 3.39 1.18
CA SER A 35 -1.80 2.90 0.46
C SER A 35 -1.01 4.09 -0.10
N LEU A 36 0.22 4.25 0.36
CA LEU A 36 1.15 5.29 -0.08
C LEU A 36 2.19 4.65 -0.99
N ALA A 37 2.19 4.97 -2.28
CA ALA A 37 3.07 4.34 -3.28
C ALA A 37 3.11 2.80 -3.11
N GLY A 38 1.92 2.19 -2.93
CA GLY A 38 1.78 0.79 -2.55
C GLY A 38 2.19 -0.15 -3.67
N MET A 39 3.07 -1.11 -3.34
CA MET A 39 3.47 -2.17 -4.25
C MET A 39 2.30 -3.10 -4.54
N VAL A 40 2.09 -3.44 -5.81
CA VAL A 40 1.04 -4.37 -6.26
C VAL A 40 1.64 -5.60 -6.92
N ASP A 41 2.51 -5.43 -7.90
CA ASP A 41 3.26 -6.51 -8.54
C ASP A 41 4.55 -6.81 -7.75
N THR A 42 4.44 -7.68 -6.74
CA THR A 42 5.55 -8.02 -5.86
C THR A 42 6.66 -8.78 -6.60
N LYS A 43 6.29 -9.69 -7.50
CA LYS A 43 7.25 -10.43 -8.30
C LYS A 43 8.00 -9.49 -9.26
N GLY A 44 7.29 -8.66 -10.01
CA GLY A 44 7.90 -7.71 -10.93
C GLY A 44 8.77 -6.68 -10.21
N PHE A 45 8.35 -6.24 -9.00
CA PHE A 45 9.19 -5.41 -8.15
C PHE A 45 10.52 -6.12 -7.82
N TYR A 46 10.46 -7.35 -7.33
CA TYR A 46 11.68 -8.11 -7.02
C TYR A 46 12.60 -8.24 -8.24
N GLU A 47 12.04 -8.55 -9.40
CA GLU A 47 12.81 -8.72 -10.64
C GLU A 47 13.49 -7.42 -11.11
N ARG A 48 12.82 -6.27 -10.93
CA ARG A 48 13.39 -4.96 -11.29
C ARG A 48 14.51 -4.55 -10.34
N GLU A 49 14.24 -4.64 -9.02
CA GLU A 49 15.15 -4.09 -8.01
C GLU A 49 16.31 -5.05 -7.66
N PHE A 50 16.04 -6.36 -7.65
CA PHE A 50 16.97 -7.34 -7.12
C PHE A 50 17.23 -8.53 -8.05
N GLY A 51 16.67 -8.54 -9.26
CA GLY A 51 16.77 -9.68 -10.19
C GLY A 51 18.20 -10.04 -10.61
N GLN A 52 19.15 -9.10 -10.50
CA GLN A 52 20.56 -9.31 -10.79
C GLN A 52 21.37 -9.67 -9.52
N GLU A 53 20.77 -9.53 -8.35
CA GLU A 53 21.45 -9.79 -7.09
C GLU A 53 21.39 -11.28 -6.74
N LYS A 54 22.47 -11.78 -6.15
CA LYS A 54 22.54 -13.17 -5.71
C LYS A 54 22.02 -13.28 -4.26
N THR A 55 20.91 -13.97 -4.09
CA THR A 55 20.38 -14.28 -2.75
C THR A 55 21.41 -15.01 -1.88
N GLY A 56 21.37 -14.72 -0.58
CA GLY A 56 22.30 -15.29 0.40
C GLY A 56 23.71 -14.66 0.43
N SER A 57 24.06 -13.85 -0.58
CA SER A 57 25.36 -13.15 -0.62
C SER A 57 25.28 -11.71 -1.14
N GLY A 58 24.18 -11.34 -1.80
CA GLY A 58 23.89 -9.97 -2.20
C GLY A 58 23.14 -9.21 -1.10
N CYS A 59 23.00 -7.91 -1.29
CA CYS A 59 22.32 -7.00 -0.38
C CYS A 59 21.27 -6.21 -1.15
N MET A 60 20.19 -5.80 -0.48
CA MET A 60 19.22 -4.87 -1.04
C MET A 60 19.88 -3.49 -1.16
N TRP A 61 19.76 -2.87 -2.33
CA TRP A 61 20.28 -1.51 -2.62
C TRP A 61 21.75 -1.29 -2.18
N GLU A 62 22.59 -2.32 -2.37
CA GLU A 62 24.01 -2.28 -2.00
C GLU A 62 24.28 -2.01 -0.51
N ASP A 63 23.29 -2.15 0.36
CA ASP A 63 23.42 -1.96 1.81
C ASP A 63 23.77 -3.28 2.50
N PRO A 64 25.01 -3.44 3.05
CA PRO A 64 25.42 -4.67 3.74
C PRO A 64 24.60 -4.99 4.99
N SER A 65 23.87 -4.03 5.55
CA SER A 65 22.97 -4.25 6.69
C SER A 65 21.64 -4.87 6.29
N CYS A 66 21.33 -4.89 4.98
CA CYS A 66 20.10 -5.41 4.40
C CYS A 66 20.38 -6.61 3.47
N PRO A 67 20.77 -7.79 4.01
CA PRO A 67 21.09 -8.95 3.19
C PRO A 67 19.84 -9.45 2.43
N LEU A 68 20.01 -9.76 1.14
CA LEU A 68 18.97 -10.31 0.31
C LEU A 68 18.79 -11.82 0.60
N SER A 69 17.69 -12.19 1.25
CA SER A 69 17.43 -13.58 1.62
C SER A 69 16.66 -14.36 0.55
N GLU A 70 16.85 -15.68 0.50
CA GLU A 70 16.02 -16.56 -0.34
C GLU A 70 14.54 -16.50 0.07
N THR A 71 14.26 -16.46 1.38
CA THR A 71 12.88 -16.38 1.89
C THR A 71 12.16 -15.14 1.39
N PHE A 72 12.83 -13.97 1.36
CA PHE A 72 12.23 -12.76 0.81
C PHE A 72 11.88 -12.94 -0.67
N LYS A 73 12.80 -13.52 -1.44
CA LYS A 73 12.55 -13.82 -2.86
C LYS A 73 11.36 -14.75 -3.03
N GLU A 74 11.36 -15.86 -2.29
CA GLU A 74 10.28 -16.85 -2.34
C GLU A 74 8.93 -16.23 -2.02
N ASP A 75 8.83 -15.39 -0.97
CA ASP A 75 7.61 -14.68 -0.60
C ASP A 75 7.13 -13.73 -1.71
N MET A 76 8.04 -12.94 -2.29
CA MET A 76 7.70 -12.01 -3.37
C MET A 76 7.15 -12.75 -4.60
N TYR A 77 7.73 -13.91 -4.93
CA TYR A 77 7.25 -14.75 -6.03
C TYR A 77 5.95 -15.49 -5.69
N GLN A 78 5.79 -15.94 -4.45
CA GLN A 78 4.58 -16.65 -4.02
C GLN A 78 3.37 -15.72 -3.98
N ILE A 79 3.53 -14.50 -3.50
CA ILE A 79 2.48 -13.47 -3.54
C ILE A 79 2.19 -13.09 -4.98
N GLY A 80 3.24 -12.82 -5.77
CA GLY A 80 3.19 -12.45 -7.17
C GLY A 80 2.51 -11.11 -7.42
N SER A 81 1.25 -10.97 -6.98
CA SER A 81 0.50 -9.72 -7.04
C SER A 81 -0.57 -9.65 -5.95
N THR A 82 -0.78 -8.46 -5.39
CA THR A 82 -1.84 -8.18 -4.42
C THR A 82 -3.19 -7.83 -5.08
N SER A 83 -3.23 -7.75 -6.40
CA SER A 83 -4.42 -7.35 -7.17
C SER A 83 -5.63 -8.25 -6.89
N SER A 84 -5.42 -9.57 -6.69
CA SER A 84 -6.49 -10.51 -6.35
C SER A 84 -7.15 -10.25 -4.99
N CYS A 85 -6.47 -9.52 -4.09
CA CYS A 85 -7.02 -9.15 -2.79
C CYS A 85 -7.90 -7.90 -2.88
N ALA A 86 -7.72 -7.05 -3.89
CA ALA A 86 -8.43 -5.77 -4.02
C ALA A 86 -9.94 -5.90 -4.01
N GLU A 87 -10.47 -6.90 -4.72
CA GLU A 87 -11.91 -7.17 -4.79
C GLU A 87 -12.51 -7.63 -3.45
N SER A 88 -11.67 -8.07 -2.50
CA SER A 88 -12.09 -8.49 -1.16
C SER A 88 -12.00 -7.38 -0.12
N VAL A 89 -11.33 -6.27 -0.43
CA VAL A 89 -11.31 -5.07 0.44
C VAL A 89 -12.67 -4.40 0.38
N ARG A 90 -13.34 -4.27 1.55
CA ARG A 90 -14.70 -3.70 1.68
C ARG A 90 -14.73 -2.38 2.47
N VAL A 91 -13.57 -1.88 2.84
CA VAL A 91 -13.45 -0.65 3.63
C VAL A 91 -13.07 0.52 2.74
N PRO A 92 -13.38 1.77 3.13
CA PRO A 92 -12.91 2.94 2.42
C PRO A 92 -11.40 2.90 2.21
N TRP A 93 -10.95 3.17 0.99
CA TRP A 93 -9.55 3.02 0.59
C TRP A 93 -9.03 4.27 -0.13
N LEU A 94 -8.01 4.88 0.46
CA LEU A 94 -7.25 5.96 -0.15
C LEU A 94 -5.93 5.41 -0.71
N LEU A 95 -5.69 5.66 -1.98
CA LEU A 95 -4.40 5.44 -2.63
C LEU A 95 -3.76 6.80 -2.91
N VAL A 96 -2.50 6.96 -2.54
CA VAL A 96 -1.70 8.17 -2.86
C VAL A 96 -0.43 7.72 -3.56
N HIS A 97 -0.10 8.31 -4.71
CA HIS A 97 1.06 7.91 -5.50
C HIS A 97 1.75 9.11 -6.14
N GLY A 98 3.07 9.12 -6.16
CA GLY A 98 3.87 10.13 -6.84
C GLY A 98 3.93 9.88 -8.35
N THR A 99 3.80 10.94 -9.17
CA THR A 99 3.84 10.77 -10.63
C THR A 99 5.26 10.56 -11.18
N ALA A 100 6.29 10.81 -10.38
CA ALA A 100 7.69 10.58 -10.70
C ALA A 100 8.31 9.45 -9.85
N ASP A 101 7.48 8.52 -9.35
CA ASP A 101 7.94 7.34 -8.61
C ASP A 101 8.68 6.39 -9.56
N ASP A 102 9.97 6.19 -9.33
CA ASP A 102 10.88 5.35 -10.12
C ASP A 102 11.13 3.97 -9.48
N VAL A 103 10.54 3.70 -8.31
CA VAL A 103 10.67 2.44 -7.57
C VAL A 103 9.42 1.57 -7.75
N VAL A 104 8.24 2.13 -7.44
CA VAL A 104 6.95 1.49 -7.67
C VAL A 104 6.19 2.27 -8.74
N PRO A 105 5.90 1.68 -9.91
CA PRO A 105 5.20 2.40 -10.97
C PRO A 105 3.82 2.89 -10.54
N LEU A 106 3.45 4.12 -10.92
CA LEU A 106 2.12 4.67 -10.70
C LEU A 106 1.01 3.76 -11.25
N GLU A 107 1.32 3.02 -12.31
CA GLU A 107 0.44 2.05 -12.95
C GLU A 107 -0.03 0.97 -11.99
N ASP A 108 0.79 0.60 -10.99
CA ASP A 108 0.40 -0.33 -9.91
C ASP A 108 -0.82 0.20 -9.15
N SER A 109 -0.77 1.47 -8.72
CA SER A 109 -1.92 2.10 -8.04
C SER A 109 -3.13 2.25 -8.95
N LYS A 110 -2.96 2.60 -10.22
CA LYS A 110 -4.05 2.68 -11.20
C LYS A 110 -4.70 1.32 -11.45
N MET A 111 -3.89 0.28 -11.56
CA MET A 111 -4.38 -1.09 -11.77
C MET A 111 -5.21 -1.55 -10.57
N ILE A 112 -4.66 -1.47 -9.35
CA ILE A 112 -5.37 -1.95 -8.17
C ILE A 112 -6.60 -1.09 -7.86
N PHE A 113 -6.54 0.22 -8.12
CA PHE A 113 -7.68 1.12 -8.02
C PHE A 113 -8.84 0.68 -8.92
N SER A 114 -8.55 0.23 -10.15
CA SER A 114 -9.58 -0.23 -11.07
C SER A 114 -10.34 -1.47 -10.55
N LEU A 115 -9.71 -2.29 -9.71
CA LEU A 115 -10.25 -3.53 -9.14
C LEU A 115 -10.90 -3.33 -7.77
N ALA A 116 -10.54 -2.25 -7.07
CA ALA A 116 -11.01 -1.96 -5.72
C ALA A 116 -12.51 -1.63 -5.70
N ASN A 117 -13.18 -1.96 -4.58
CA ASN A 117 -14.57 -1.57 -4.35
C ASN A 117 -14.70 -0.10 -3.92
N GLU A 118 -15.88 0.47 -4.09
CA GLU A 118 -16.24 1.77 -3.49
C GLU A 118 -16.49 1.62 -1.97
N PRO A 119 -16.23 2.67 -1.15
CA PRO A 119 -15.67 3.95 -1.57
C PRO A 119 -14.15 3.90 -1.68
N LYS A 120 -13.61 4.44 -2.76
CA LYS A 120 -12.17 4.50 -3.04
C LYS A 120 -11.77 5.84 -3.62
N HIS A 121 -10.55 6.28 -3.33
CA HIS A 121 -9.96 7.48 -3.88
C HIS A 121 -8.53 7.22 -4.34
N LEU A 122 -8.14 7.77 -5.50
CA LEU A 122 -6.76 7.79 -5.96
C LEU A 122 -6.31 9.25 -6.09
N VAL A 123 -5.24 9.61 -5.41
CA VAL A 123 -4.61 10.94 -5.48
C VAL A 123 -3.21 10.79 -6.05
N GLU A 124 -2.98 11.40 -7.20
CA GLU A 124 -1.66 11.48 -7.83
C GLU A 124 -0.97 12.77 -7.37
N ILE A 125 0.22 12.66 -6.76
CA ILE A 125 1.02 13.82 -6.33
C ILE A 125 1.99 14.17 -7.46
N PRO A 126 1.83 15.34 -8.10
CA PRO A 126 2.68 15.73 -9.22
C PRO A 126 4.16 15.80 -8.86
N ASP A 127 5.01 15.24 -9.72
CA ASP A 127 6.47 15.24 -9.63
C ASP A 127 7.05 14.65 -8.33
N ALA A 128 6.22 13.95 -7.53
CA ALA A 128 6.69 13.27 -6.33
C ALA A 128 7.37 11.96 -6.67
N ASP A 129 8.51 11.72 -6.00
CA ASP A 129 9.25 10.47 -6.02
C ASP A 129 8.63 9.42 -5.06
N HIS A 130 9.25 8.23 -5.00
CA HIS A 130 8.79 7.13 -4.14
C HIS A 130 8.70 7.49 -2.65
N LEU A 131 9.58 8.36 -2.17
CA LEU A 131 9.65 8.77 -0.76
C LEU A 131 8.82 10.02 -0.46
N PHE A 132 8.13 10.58 -1.46
CA PHE A 132 7.42 11.85 -1.33
C PHE A 132 8.30 12.98 -0.83
N SER A 133 9.52 13.09 -1.38
CA SER A 133 10.55 14.02 -0.92
C SER A 133 10.12 15.49 -1.03
N GLY A 134 10.74 16.35 -0.23
CA GLY A 134 10.54 17.80 -0.29
C GLY A 134 9.11 18.22 0.06
N ASN A 135 8.48 19.00 -0.80
CA ASN A 135 7.13 19.53 -0.58
C ASN A 135 6.02 18.48 -0.73
N ALA A 136 6.31 17.36 -1.41
CA ALA A 136 5.35 16.31 -1.63
C ALA A 136 4.87 15.67 -0.31
N LEU A 137 5.76 15.56 0.68
CA LEU A 137 5.40 15.05 2.01
C LEU A 137 4.26 15.83 2.66
N GLY A 138 4.31 17.17 2.57
CA GLY A 138 3.25 18.04 3.08
C GLY A 138 1.92 17.76 2.40
N MET A 139 1.92 17.62 1.06
CA MET A 139 0.72 17.31 0.27
C MET A 139 0.13 15.95 0.65
N VAL A 140 0.97 14.93 0.85
CA VAL A 140 0.52 13.60 1.29
C VAL A 140 -0.13 13.67 2.68
N VAL A 141 0.51 14.37 3.62
CA VAL A 141 -0.02 14.52 4.99
C VAL A 141 -1.37 15.22 4.97
N GLU A 142 -1.51 16.34 4.26
CA GLU A 142 -2.78 17.06 4.12
C GLU A 142 -3.85 16.15 3.49
N THR A 143 -3.54 15.48 2.38
CA THR A 143 -4.46 14.56 1.69
C THR A 143 -4.97 13.46 2.64
N VAL A 144 -4.08 12.85 3.41
CA VAL A 144 -4.45 11.76 4.33
C VAL A 144 -5.29 12.28 5.49
N LEU A 145 -4.93 13.44 6.06
CA LEU A 145 -5.67 14.03 7.20
C LEU A 145 -7.07 14.47 6.77
N ASP A 146 -7.22 15.10 5.62
CA ASP A 146 -8.52 15.52 5.09
C ASP A 146 -9.40 14.30 4.84
N TRP A 147 -8.86 13.26 4.18
CA TRP A 147 -9.60 12.04 3.92
C TRP A 147 -10.02 11.30 5.20
N ILE A 148 -9.14 11.25 6.22
CA ILE A 148 -9.49 10.69 7.55
C ILE A 148 -10.62 11.51 8.17
N GLY A 149 -10.55 12.85 8.10
CA GLY A 149 -11.59 13.74 8.58
C GLY A 149 -12.95 13.44 7.96
N ASP A 150 -13.00 13.25 6.64
CA ASP A 150 -14.21 12.89 5.90
C ASP A 150 -14.75 11.53 6.33
N CYS A 151 -13.87 10.53 6.45
CA CYS A 151 -14.24 9.19 6.90
C CYS A 151 -14.82 9.16 8.32
N LEU A 152 -14.36 10.04 9.20
CA LEU A 152 -14.87 10.13 10.58
C LEU A 152 -16.22 10.85 10.70
N GLN A 153 -16.57 11.70 9.74
CA GLN A 153 -17.83 12.42 9.68
C GLN A 153 -18.92 11.65 8.90
N GLY A 154 -18.52 10.69 8.08
CA GLY A 154 -19.43 9.83 7.32
C GLY A 154 -20.22 8.87 8.22
N PRO A 155 -21.32 8.25 7.69
CA PRO A 155 -22.01 7.17 8.39
C PRO A 155 -21.04 6.01 8.64
N GLU A 156 -21.22 5.32 9.77
CA GLU A 156 -20.39 4.14 10.06
C GLU A 156 -20.56 3.11 8.92
N PRO A 157 -19.47 2.52 8.44
CA PRO A 157 -19.57 1.42 7.48
C PRO A 157 -20.42 0.31 8.11
N GLU A 158 -21.45 -0.15 7.39
CA GLU A 158 -22.33 -1.22 7.87
C GLU A 158 -21.47 -2.44 8.23
N THR A 159 -21.56 -2.87 9.47
CA THR A 159 -20.95 -4.13 9.91
C THR A 159 -21.92 -5.24 9.51
N ASP A 160 -21.59 -5.99 8.45
CA ASP A 160 -22.25 -7.25 8.18
C ASP A 160 -22.16 -8.15 9.43
N SER A 161 -23.34 -8.53 9.92
CA SER A 161 -23.54 -9.38 11.11
C SER A 161 -23.35 -10.84 10.79
#